data_162907f4d75debb86393a912440333f5
#
_entry.id   162907f4d75debb86393a912440333f5
#
_cell.length_a   1.000
_cell.length_b   1.000
_cell.length_c   1.000
_cell.angle_alpha   90.00
_cell.angle_beta   90.00
_cell.angle_gamma   90.00
#
_symmetry.space_group_name_H-M   'P 1'
#
loop_
_entity.id
_entity.type
_entity.pdbx_description
1 polymer ?
#
loop_
_entity_poly.entity_id
_entity_poly.type
_entity_poly.pdbx_seq_one_letter_code
_entity_poly.pdbx_strand_id
1 'polypeptide(L)'
;MRILWGCVVAAVITALAGLFFLIVKPQLRDNARLDAFYERVLDYPLPPSTRNLFPMDGDAIFDKNLSMGSGSYCDYRVRITLQTALTPQEIRRHYDSASIPGAEEEAMITLYFSDEDSAGGRQVIVEAYDSHDWDGDWRCF
;
A
#
# COMPACT_ATOMS: atom_id res chain seq x y z
N MET A 1 -42.65 30.15 6.01
CA MET A 1 -41.30 30.11 6.57
C MET A 1 -40.83 28.70 6.99
N ARG A 2 -41.59 27.92 7.76
CA ARG A 2 -41.18 26.57 8.24
C ARG A 2 -40.95 25.56 7.12
N ILE A 3 -41.73 25.57 6.04
CA ILE A 3 -41.56 24.64 4.90
C ILE A 3 -40.27 24.91 4.13
N LEU A 4 -39.88 26.16 3.92
CA LEU A 4 -38.63 26.55 3.26
C LEU A 4 -37.40 26.05 4.04
N TRP A 5 -37.41 26.16 5.37
CA TRP A 5 -36.35 25.65 6.24
C TRP A 5 -36.21 24.12 6.14
N GLY A 6 -37.34 23.40 6.11
CA GLY A 6 -37.30 21.93 5.93
C GLY A 6 -36.68 21.51 4.60
N CYS A 7 -36.99 22.20 3.50
CA CYS A 7 -36.41 21.90 2.21
C CYS A 7 -34.89 22.20 2.17
N VAL A 8 -34.43 23.28 2.79
CA VAL A 8 -33.02 23.63 2.86
C VAL A 8 -32.25 22.58 3.66
N VAL A 9 -32.75 22.18 4.82
CA VAL A 9 -32.11 21.15 5.66
C VAL A 9 -32.03 19.82 4.92
N ALA A 10 -33.11 19.40 4.26
CA ALA A 10 -33.13 18.17 3.47
C ALA A 10 -32.10 18.23 2.33
N ALA A 11 -32.01 19.33 1.61
CA ALA A 11 -31.02 19.50 0.54
C ALA A 11 -29.57 19.44 1.04
N VAL A 12 -29.27 20.05 2.19
CA VAL A 12 -27.94 20.02 2.81
C VAL A 12 -27.61 18.59 3.23
N ILE A 13 -28.50 17.87 3.88
CA ILE A 13 -28.28 16.48 4.31
C ILE A 13 -28.01 15.59 3.08
N THR A 14 -28.81 15.74 2.01
CA THR A 14 -28.62 14.96 0.79
C THR A 14 -27.25 15.26 0.13
N ALA A 15 -26.85 16.52 0.08
CA ALA A 15 -25.55 16.93 -0.46
C ALA A 15 -24.39 16.37 0.37
N LEU A 16 -24.47 16.42 1.69
CA LEU A 16 -23.44 15.86 2.59
C LEU A 16 -23.37 14.34 2.48
N ALA A 17 -24.49 13.66 2.42
CA ALA A 17 -24.54 12.22 2.20
C ALA A 17 -23.92 11.84 0.86
N GLY A 18 -24.27 12.57 -0.22
CA GLY A 18 -23.67 12.37 -1.54
C GLY A 18 -22.16 12.55 -1.52
N LEU A 19 -21.66 13.61 -0.89
CA LEU A 19 -20.24 13.89 -0.75
C LEU A 19 -19.53 12.75 0.01
N PHE A 20 -20.12 12.27 1.10
CA PHE A 20 -19.58 11.14 1.87
C PHE A 20 -19.47 9.88 1.01
N PHE A 21 -20.53 9.50 0.29
CA PHE A 21 -20.50 8.28 -0.52
C PHE A 21 -19.56 8.36 -1.72
N LEU A 22 -19.40 9.53 -2.33
CA LEU A 22 -18.59 9.70 -3.53
C LEU A 22 -17.12 9.97 -3.25
N ILE A 23 -16.79 10.57 -2.11
CA ILE A 23 -15.41 10.98 -1.80
C ILE A 23 -14.84 10.23 -0.59
N VAL A 24 -15.54 10.29 0.54
CA VAL A 24 -14.98 9.81 1.82
C VAL A 24 -14.96 8.29 1.89
N LYS A 25 -16.06 7.65 1.48
CA LYS A 25 -16.17 6.18 1.57
C LYS A 25 -15.12 5.43 0.73
N PRO A 26 -14.85 5.79 -0.55
CA PRO A 26 -13.77 5.17 -1.31
C PRO A 26 -12.41 5.31 -0.63
N GLN A 27 -12.05 6.50 -0.16
CA GLN A 27 -10.79 6.74 0.54
C GLN A 27 -10.62 5.88 1.80
N LEU A 28 -11.66 5.79 2.63
CA LEU A 28 -11.62 4.96 3.84
C LEU A 28 -11.43 3.49 3.50
N ARG A 29 -12.07 3.02 2.44
CA ARG A 29 -11.93 1.63 1.99
C ARG A 29 -10.51 1.35 1.52
N ASP A 30 -9.93 2.23 0.69
CA ASP A 30 -8.62 2.02 0.14
C ASP A 30 -7.52 2.19 1.18
N ASN A 31 -7.70 3.09 2.15
CA ASN A 31 -6.81 3.14 3.31
C ASN A 31 -6.84 1.81 4.10
N ALA A 32 -8.03 1.28 4.37
CA ALA A 32 -8.15 0.01 5.09
C ALA A 32 -7.54 -1.17 4.32
N ARG A 33 -7.61 -1.17 2.99
CA ARG A 33 -6.94 -2.16 2.13
C ARG A 33 -5.42 -2.03 2.19
N LEU A 34 -4.92 -0.79 2.12
CA LEU A 34 -3.48 -0.51 2.22
C LEU A 34 -2.94 -0.93 3.60
N ASP A 35 -3.65 -0.58 4.68
CA ASP A 35 -3.27 -0.99 6.04
C ASP A 35 -3.24 -2.52 6.17
N ALA A 36 -4.25 -3.20 5.66
CA ALA A 36 -4.30 -4.66 5.66
C ALA A 36 -3.20 -5.30 4.78
N PHE A 37 -2.83 -4.65 3.68
CA PHE A 37 -1.72 -5.09 2.83
C PHE A 37 -0.38 -4.90 3.55
N TYR A 38 -0.19 -3.75 4.19
CA TYR A 38 0.99 -3.46 5.00
C TYR A 38 1.21 -4.51 6.10
N GLU A 39 0.17 -4.84 6.86
CA GLU A 39 0.24 -5.88 7.89
C GLU A 39 0.64 -7.25 7.31
N ARG A 40 0.09 -7.65 6.16
CA ARG A 40 0.48 -8.91 5.50
C ARG A 40 1.94 -8.95 5.08
N VAL A 41 2.49 -7.83 4.62
CA VAL A 41 3.91 -7.72 4.25
C VAL A 41 4.80 -7.82 5.49
N LEU A 42 4.41 -7.20 6.60
CA LEU A 42 5.13 -7.27 7.88
C LEU A 42 5.07 -8.66 8.51
N ASP A 43 3.95 -9.35 8.38
CA ASP A 43 3.75 -10.69 8.93
C ASP A 43 4.46 -11.79 8.11
N TYR A 44 4.92 -11.44 6.90
CA TYR A 44 5.66 -12.41 6.08
C TYR A 44 6.98 -12.81 6.78
N PRO A 45 7.31 -14.10 6.87
CA PRO A 45 8.49 -14.56 7.59
C PRO A 45 9.78 -13.95 7.05
N LEU A 46 10.57 -13.35 7.94
CA LEU A 46 11.87 -12.82 7.57
C LEU A 46 12.85 -13.94 7.19
N PRO A 47 13.76 -13.70 6.24
CA PRO A 47 14.87 -14.60 5.98
C PRO A 47 15.70 -14.85 7.25
N PRO A 48 16.34 -16.01 7.39
CA PRO A 48 17.21 -16.28 8.54
C PRO A 48 18.31 -15.22 8.65
N SER A 49 18.76 -14.94 9.88
CA SER A 49 19.81 -13.93 10.15
C SER A 49 19.50 -12.53 9.60
N THR A 50 18.21 -12.19 9.53
CA THR A 50 17.71 -10.92 9.04
C THR A 50 16.85 -10.25 10.11
N ARG A 51 16.94 -8.94 10.19
CA ARG A 51 16.08 -8.12 11.06
C ARG A 51 15.50 -6.95 10.28
N ASN A 52 14.32 -6.54 10.66
CA ASN A 52 13.75 -5.26 10.21
C ASN A 52 14.54 -4.12 10.88
N LEU A 53 15.04 -3.16 10.10
CA LEU A 53 15.78 -2.01 10.63
C LEU A 53 14.85 -1.02 11.31
N PHE A 54 13.65 -0.88 10.78
CA PHE A 54 12.65 0.07 11.24
C PHE A 54 11.31 -0.65 11.39
N PRO A 55 11.06 -1.31 12.54
CA PRO A 55 9.83 -2.10 12.74
C PRO A 55 8.54 -1.27 12.71
N MET A 56 8.64 0.08 12.62
CA MET A 56 7.53 1.02 12.58
C MET A 56 7.53 1.92 11.34
N ASP A 57 8.58 1.85 10.50
CA ASP A 57 8.75 2.74 9.35
C ASP A 57 8.67 1.98 8.00
N GLY A 58 7.76 1.04 7.89
CA GLY A 58 7.32 0.60 6.59
C GLY A 58 6.61 1.78 5.90
N ASP A 59 7.06 2.14 4.71
CA ASP A 59 6.43 3.19 3.92
C ASP A 59 5.30 2.55 3.12
N ALA A 60 4.07 2.79 3.56
CA ALA A 60 2.88 2.35 2.85
C ALA A 60 2.36 3.53 2.03
N ILE A 61 2.53 3.46 0.72
CA ILE A 61 2.17 4.52 -0.21
C ILE A 61 0.99 4.06 -1.06
N PHE A 62 0.02 4.95 -1.15
CA PHE A 62 -1.05 4.87 -2.12
C PHE A 62 -0.77 5.89 -3.23
N ASP A 63 -0.57 5.43 -4.46
CA ASP A 63 -0.14 6.28 -5.55
C ASP A 63 -0.90 5.98 -6.85
N LYS A 64 -0.82 6.94 -7.76
CA LYS A 64 -1.36 6.84 -9.11
C LYS A 64 -0.39 6.08 -10.01
N ASN A 65 -0.86 5.07 -10.72
CA ASN A 65 -0.06 4.42 -11.74
C ASN A 65 0.04 5.28 -13.01
N LEU A 66 1.15 6.00 -13.15
CA LEU A 66 1.45 6.81 -14.32
C LEU A 66 1.98 5.99 -15.51
N SER A 67 2.35 4.73 -15.30
CA SER A 67 3.08 3.94 -16.30
C SER A 67 2.20 3.28 -17.36
N MET A 68 0.90 3.13 -17.11
CA MET A 68 -0.01 2.38 -17.97
C MET A 68 -0.91 3.22 -18.90
N GLY A 69 -0.72 4.53 -18.95
CA GLY A 69 -1.30 5.38 -20.01
C GLY A 69 -2.83 5.52 -20.09
N SER A 70 -3.61 4.71 -19.41
CA SER A 70 -5.07 4.74 -19.43
C SER A 70 -5.74 5.14 -18.10
N GLY A 71 -4.97 5.48 -17.08
CA GLY A 71 -5.40 6.31 -15.96
C GLY A 71 -6.45 5.78 -15.00
N SER A 72 -6.64 4.47 -14.90
CA SER A 72 -7.70 3.90 -14.08
C SER A 72 -7.21 2.91 -13.02
N TYR A 73 -5.93 2.99 -12.61
CA TYR A 73 -5.36 2.08 -11.63
C TYR A 73 -4.91 2.81 -10.38
N CYS A 74 -5.11 2.17 -9.24
CA CYS A 74 -4.61 2.56 -7.94
C CYS A 74 -3.51 1.59 -7.51
N ASP A 75 -2.37 2.12 -7.09
CA ASP A 75 -1.23 1.33 -6.67
C ASP A 75 -1.10 1.33 -5.15
N TYR A 76 -0.95 0.15 -4.57
CA TYR A 76 -0.51 -0.05 -3.21
C TYR A 76 0.95 -0.46 -3.20
N ARG A 77 1.77 0.26 -2.47
CA ARG A 77 3.19 -0.02 -2.37
C ARG A 77 3.62 -0.01 -0.91
N VAL A 78 4.21 -1.10 -0.47
CA VAL A 78 4.75 -1.26 0.88
C VAL A 78 6.25 -1.50 0.77
N ARG A 79 7.04 -0.74 1.52
CA ARG A 79 8.50 -0.89 1.60
C ARG A 79 8.91 -1.20 3.02
N ILE A 80 9.73 -2.22 3.20
CA ILE A 80 10.39 -2.52 4.46
C ILE A 80 11.90 -2.56 4.24
N THR A 81 12.66 -1.99 5.18
CA THR A 81 14.12 -2.00 5.13
C THR A 81 14.64 -3.05 6.09
N LEU A 82 15.35 -4.03 5.53
CA LEU A 82 15.94 -5.13 6.27
C LEU A 82 17.44 -4.97 6.36
N GLN A 83 18.01 -5.51 7.46
CA GLN A 83 19.44 -5.72 7.61
C GLN A 83 19.72 -7.22 7.71
N THR A 84 20.67 -7.71 6.91
CA THR A 84 20.91 -9.14 6.78
C THR A 84 22.38 -9.46 6.59
N ALA A 85 22.81 -10.64 7.06
CA ALA A 85 24.10 -11.22 6.75
C ALA A 85 24.08 -12.12 5.49
N LEU A 86 22.88 -12.33 4.90
CA LEU A 86 22.74 -13.19 3.73
C LEU A 86 23.23 -12.50 2.45
N THR A 87 23.60 -13.32 1.48
CA THR A 87 23.95 -12.86 0.14
C THR A 87 22.68 -12.41 -0.63
N PRO A 88 22.81 -11.55 -1.66
CA PRO A 88 21.69 -11.18 -2.51
C PRO A 88 20.96 -12.38 -3.13
N GLN A 89 21.68 -13.45 -3.48
CA GLN A 89 21.09 -14.66 -4.05
C GLN A 89 20.24 -15.43 -3.04
N GLU A 90 20.65 -15.47 -1.77
CA GLU A 90 19.87 -16.12 -0.70
C GLU A 90 18.59 -15.33 -0.40
N ILE A 91 18.69 -14.00 -0.36
CA ILE A 91 17.49 -13.13 -0.18
C ILE A 91 16.54 -13.29 -1.36
N ARG A 92 17.05 -13.25 -2.61
CA ARG A 92 16.20 -13.47 -3.80
C ARG A 92 15.48 -14.81 -3.72
N ARG A 93 16.19 -15.90 -3.41
CA ARG A 93 15.58 -17.23 -3.30
C ARG A 93 14.47 -17.29 -2.24
N HIS A 94 14.60 -16.56 -1.13
CA HIS A 94 13.57 -16.51 -0.11
C HIS A 94 12.31 -15.82 -0.62
N TYR A 95 12.47 -14.70 -1.32
CA TYR A 95 11.34 -13.91 -1.82
C TYR A 95 10.80 -14.38 -3.19
N ASP A 96 11.59 -15.11 -4.00
CA ASP A 96 11.11 -15.72 -5.25
C ASP A 96 9.98 -16.74 -5.02
N SER A 97 9.91 -17.31 -3.81
CA SER A 97 8.83 -18.22 -3.40
C SER A 97 7.76 -17.54 -2.52
N ALA A 98 7.86 -16.24 -2.34
CA ALA A 98 6.91 -15.51 -1.50
C ALA A 98 5.57 -15.40 -2.21
N SER A 99 4.51 -15.75 -1.50
CA SER A 99 3.13 -15.53 -1.87
C SER A 99 2.51 -14.63 -0.81
N ILE A 100 2.45 -13.34 -1.11
CA ILE A 100 1.83 -12.33 -0.24
C ILE A 100 0.57 -11.84 -0.93
N PRO A 101 -0.62 -12.11 -0.37
CA PRO A 101 -1.85 -11.62 -0.96
C PRO A 101 -1.85 -10.08 -0.99
N GLY A 102 -2.04 -9.52 -2.17
CA GLY A 102 -2.24 -8.09 -2.37
C GLY A 102 -3.65 -7.63 -2.00
N ALA A 103 -4.10 -6.54 -2.58
CA ALA A 103 -5.46 -6.04 -2.41
C ALA A 103 -6.46 -6.82 -3.26
N GLU A 104 -6.09 -7.21 -4.48
CA GLU A 104 -6.91 -7.97 -5.43
C GLU A 104 -6.21 -9.23 -5.94
N GLU A 105 -4.90 -9.14 -6.20
CA GLU A 105 -4.08 -10.23 -6.72
C GLU A 105 -2.93 -10.56 -5.75
N GLU A 106 -1.99 -11.35 -6.21
CA GLU A 106 -0.75 -11.63 -5.48
C GLU A 106 0.24 -10.47 -5.69
N ALA A 107 0.82 -9.97 -4.60
CA ALA A 107 1.74 -8.84 -4.66
C ALA A 107 3.03 -9.19 -5.42
N MET A 108 3.48 -8.28 -6.26
CA MET A 108 4.81 -8.35 -6.87
C MET A 108 5.87 -7.90 -5.86
N ILE A 109 6.93 -8.69 -5.72
CA ILE A 109 8.05 -8.37 -4.83
C ILE A 109 9.24 -7.89 -5.64
N THR A 110 9.75 -6.71 -5.26
CA THR A 110 10.99 -6.14 -5.82
C THR A 110 12.01 -5.93 -4.71
N LEU A 111 13.26 -6.29 -4.98
CA LEU A 111 14.36 -6.20 -4.02
C LEU A 111 15.40 -5.19 -4.49
N TYR A 112 15.69 -4.22 -3.63
CA TYR A 112 16.77 -3.24 -3.85
C TYR A 112 17.88 -3.47 -2.81
N PHE A 113 19.09 -3.70 -3.28
CA PHE A 113 20.24 -3.93 -2.44
C PHE A 113 21.11 -2.68 -2.38
N SER A 114 21.58 -2.31 -1.16
CA SER A 114 22.59 -1.27 -1.04
C SER A 114 23.95 -1.79 -1.52
N ASP A 115 24.74 -0.89 -2.13
CA ASP A 115 26.11 -1.20 -2.56
C ASP A 115 27.09 -1.23 -1.38
N GLU A 116 26.71 -0.68 -0.23
CA GLU A 116 27.55 -0.58 0.95
C GLU A 116 27.16 -1.61 2.01
N ASP A 117 28.11 -2.44 2.43
CA ASP A 117 28.00 -3.26 3.64
C ASP A 117 28.24 -2.36 4.85
N SER A 118 27.23 -2.08 5.63
CA SER A 118 27.35 -1.38 6.90
C SER A 118 27.89 -2.33 7.99
N ALA A 119 28.40 -1.78 9.10
CA ALA A 119 28.97 -2.53 10.21
C ALA A 119 28.07 -3.62 10.83
N GLY A 120 26.82 -3.71 10.41
CA GLY A 120 25.83 -4.71 10.86
C GLY A 120 25.33 -5.65 9.76
N GLY A 121 25.94 -5.64 8.58
CA GLY A 121 25.49 -6.41 7.41
C GLY A 121 24.93 -5.53 6.30
N ARG A 122 24.42 -6.18 5.27
CA ARG A 122 23.84 -5.54 4.09
C ARG A 122 22.44 -5.05 4.36
N GLN A 123 22.11 -3.90 3.81
CA GLN A 123 20.72 -3.41 3.77
C GLN A 123 20.04 -3.85 2.47
N VAL A 124 18.79 -4.25 2.61
CA VAL A 124 17.91 -4.55 1.48
C VAL A 124 16.55 -3.93 1.73
N ILE A 125 16.01 -3.24 0.71
CA ILE A 125 14.64 -2.78 0.71
C ILE A 125 13.82 -3.84 -0.02
N VAL A 126 12.81 -4.37 0.67
CA VAL A 126 11.81 -5.24 0.08
C VAL A 126 10.61 -4.36 -0.22
N GLU A 127 10.25 -4.25 -1.49
CA GLU A 127 9.06 -3.55 -1.95
C GLU A 127 8.04 -4.58 -2.39
N ALA A 128 6.89 -4.56 -1.75
CA ALA A 128 5.70 -5.28 -2.19
C ALA A 128 4.77 -4.29 -2.90
N TYR A 129 4.31 -4.67 -4.08
CA TYR A 129 3.50 -3.85 -4.96
C TYR A 129 2.27 -4.62 -5.41
N ASP A 130 1.12 -3.96 -5.39
CA ASP A 130 -0.12 -4.44 -5.96
C ASP A 130 -0.87 -3.28 -6.62
N SER A 131 -1.70 -3.58 -7.60
CA SER A 131 -2.45 -2.59 -8.36
C SER A 131 -3.88 -3.08 -8.56
N HIS A 132 -4.85 -2.20 -8.41
CA HIS A 132 -6.24 -2.53 -8.64
C HIS A 132 -6.94 -1.50 -9.53
N ASP A 133 -8.04 -1.90 -10.12
CA ASP A 133 -8.88 -1.00 -10.91
C ASP A 133 -9.43 0.14 -10.06
N TRP A 134 -9.46 1.33 -10.63
CA TRP A 134 -10.06 2.49 -9.97
C TRP A 134 -11.52 2.24 -9.61
N ASP A 135 -11.85 2.45 -8.37
CA ASP A 135 -13.16 2.18 -7.80
C ASP A 135 -13.79 3.40 -7.10
N GLY A 136 -13.35 4.59 -7.46
CA GLY A 136 -13.92 5.86 -7.04
C GLY A 136 -13.04 6.70 -6.11
N ASP A 137 -11.83 6.26 -5.76
CA ASP A 137 -10.89 7.10 -5.01
C ASP A 137 -10.25 8.13 -5.95
N TRP A 138 -10.48 9.41 -5.68
CA TRP A 138 -9.96 10.51 -6.51
C TRP A 138 -8.43 10.62 -6.48
N ARG A 139 -7.75 10.04 -5.48
CA ARG A 139 -6.28 10.02 -5.38
C ARG A 139 -5.63 9.20 -6.50
N CYS A 140 -6.39 8.36 -7.18
CA CYS A 140 -5.95 7.55 -8.31
C CYS A 140 -6.10 8.23 -9.68
N PHE A 141 -6.46 9.52 -9.69
CA PHE A 141 -6.58 10.32 -10.92
C PHE A 141 -5.31 11.07 -11.28
#